data_c27967da2236a75023edef361929fde5
#
_entry.id   c27967da2236a75023edef361929fde5
#
_cell.length_a   1.000
_cell.length_b   1.000
_cell.length_c   1.000
_cell.angle_alpha   90.00
_cell.angle_beta   90.00
_cell.angle_gamma   90.00
#
_symmetry.space_group_name_H-M   'P 1'
#
loop_
_entity.id
_entity.type
_entity.pdbx_description
1 polymer ?
#
loop_
_entity_poly.entity_id
_entity_poly.type
_entity_poly.pdbx_seq_one_letter_code
_entity_poly.pdbx_strand_id
1 'polypeptide(L)'
;LWPISVFNGVLEPNNEEVSYYYPTQELVTGPDILFFWVARMIMAGLELYGENRKELSDEAIARRIPFKNVYIHGLIRDEKGRKMSKSLGNSPDPLDLIAKFGADGLRFGICNIAPSGSDILFSEDRIQIGRNFCNKLWNAARFRQMSGPMGDNSSFKAIVHRIDPTLMDDYDHWIVARLEEATADVAKCFTGYELAPLTHHIYSFFWSDFCDWYVE
;
A
#
# COMPACT_ATOMS: atom_id res chain seq x y z
N LEU A 1 -2.19 -11.80 -17.30
CA LEU A 1 -2.07 -12.37 -18.66
C LEU A 1 -1.37 -11.45 -19.65
N TRP A 2 -1.32 -10.14 -19.39
CA TRP A 2 -0.67 -9.16 -20.26
C TRP A 2 0.78 -9.55 -20.64
N PRO A 3 1.67 -9.97 -19.70
CA PRO A 3 3.03 -10.35 -20.06
C PRO A 3 3.09 -11.52 -21.05
N ILE A 4 2.22 -12.52 -20.87
CA ILE A 4 2.17 -13.70 -21.75
C ILE A 4 1.81 -13.30 -23.19
N SER A 5 0.85 -12.38 -23.37
CA SER A 5 0.39 -11.99 -24.69
C SER A 5 1.30 -10.97 -25.37
N VAL A 6 1.85 -10.01 -24.63
CA VAL A 6 2.69 -8.93 -25.20
C VAL A 6 4.10 -9.42 -25.52
N PHE A 7 4.67 -10.26 -24.68
CA PHE A 7 6.02 -10.77 -24.83
C PHE A 7 6.08 -12.17 -25.47
N ASN A 8 5.07 -12.55 -26.25
CA ASN A 8 5.00 -13.82 -26.95
C ASN A 8 5.08 -15.08 -26.08
N GLY A 9 4.70 -14.99 -24.80
CA GLY A 9 4.85 -16.06 -23.83
C GLY A 9 4.05 -17.34 -24.09
N VAL A 10 3.10 -17.31 -25.05
CA VAL A 10 2.37 -18.50 -25.51
C VAL A 10 3.25 -19.40 -26.36
N LEU A 11 4.10 -18.80 -27.20
CA LEU A 11 4.99 -19.52 -28.13
C LEU A 11 6.41 -19.67 -27.58
N GLU A 12 6.86 -18.69 -26.81
CA GLU A 12 8.20 -18.61 -26.22
C GLU A 12 8.12 -18.39 -24.70
N PRO A 13 7.60 -19.37 -23.93
CA PRO A 13 7.30 -19.20 -22.50
C PRO A 13 8.55 -18.96 -21.63
N ASN A 14 9.73 -19.28 -22.13
CA ASN A 14 11.00 -19.15 -21.39
C ASN A 14 11.81 -17.90 -21.78
N ASN A 15 11.22 -16.95 -22.56
CA ASN A 15 11.93 -15.73 -22.86
C ASN A 15 12.13 -14.85 -21.60
N GLU A 16 13.13 -13.98 -21.64
CA GLU A 16 13.58 -13.21 -20.48
C GLU A 16 12.49 -12.26 -19.95
N GLU A 17 11.78 -11.57 -20.82
CA GLU A 17 10.72 -10.64 -20.43
C GLU A 17 9.55 -11.35 -19.75
N VAL A 18 9.10 -12.48 -20.32
CA VAL A 18 8.03 -13.26 -19.70
C VAL A 18 8.45 -13.78 -18.34
N SER A 19 9.67 -14.32 -18.24
CA SER A 19 10.21 -14.87 -16.98
C SER A 19 10.33 -13.81 -15.90
N TYR A 20 10.56 -12.54 -16.26
CA TYR A 20 10.64 -11.42 -15.35
C TYR A 20 9.27 -10.94 -14.85
N TYR A 21 8.28 -10.86 -15.75
CA TYR A 21 6.98 -10.28 -15.44
C TYR A 21 5.89 -11.30 -15.08
N TYR A 22 6.12 -12.59 -15.28
CA TYR A 22 5.16 -13.65 -15.02
C TYR A 22 5.80 -14.84 -14.26
N PRO A 23 5.17 -15.35 -13.20
CA PRO A 23 3.95 -14.84 -12.56
C PRO A 23 4.19 -13.52 -11.80
N THR A 24 3.11 -12.75 -11.59
CA THR A 24 3.17 -11.57 -10.71
C THR A 24 3.14 -11.99 -9.24
N GLN A 25 3.55 -11.11 -8.35
CA GLN A 25 3.56 -11.40 -6.91
C GLN A 25 2.17 -11.28 -6.33
N GLU A 26 1.51 -10.15 -6.61
CA GLU A 26 0.29 -9.73 -5.94
C GLU A 26 -0.85 -9.46 -6.93
N LEU A 27 -2.06 -9.89 -6.56
CA LEU A 27 -3.30 -9.46 -7.18
C LEU A 27 -4.21 -8.86 -6.12
N VAL A 28 -4.70 -7.64 -6.37
CA VAL A 28 -5.68 -6.97 -5.51
C VAL A 28 -7.04 -7.01 -6.18
N THR A 29 -8.07 -7.50 -5.48
CA THR A 29 -9.40 -7.69 -6.06
C THR A 29 -10.51 -7.58 -5.02
N GLY A 30 -11.73 -7.29 -5.48
CA GLY A 30 -12.94 -7.40 -4.66
C GLY A 30 -13.48 -8.83 -4.63
N PRO A 31 -14.21 -9.21 -3.57
CA PRO A 31 -14.79 -10.56 -3.45
C PRO A 31 -15.85 -10.86 -4.52
N ASP A 32 -16.52 -9.83 -5.01
CA ASP A 32 -17.64 -9.95 -5.97
C ASP A 32 -17.18 -10.25 -7.41
N ILE A 33 -15.90 -10.12 -7.72
CA ILE A 33 -15.34 -10.38 -9.05
C ILE A 33 -14.36 -11.55 -9.10
N LEU A 34 -14.19 -12.30 -8.01
CA LEU A 34 -13.31 -13.47 -7.96
C LEU A 34 -13.61 -14.50 -9.06
N PHE A 35 -14.86 -14.90 -9.18
CA PHE A 35 -15.27 -15.91 -10.16
C PHE A 35 -15.34 -15.38 -11.59
N PHE A 36 -15.49 -14.07 -11.75
CA PHE A 36 -15.62 -13.46 -13.07
C PHE A 36 -14.28 -13.23 -13.75
N TRP A 37 -13.26 -12.83 -13.01
CA TRP A 37 -11.98 -12.51 -13.64
C TRP A 37 -10.77 -13.20 -13.02
N VAL A 38 -10.71 -13.41 -11.68
CA VAL A 38 -9.56 -14.10 -11.08
C VAL A 38 -9.52 -15.55 -11.53
N ALA A 39 -10.64 -16.28 -11.46
CA ALA A 39 -10.73 -17.63 -11.96
C ALA A 39 -10.38 -17.74 -13.45
N ARG A 40 -10.83 -16.77 -14.27
CA ARG A 40 -10.46 -16.74 -15.71
C ARG A 40 -8.98 -16.51 -15.93
N MET A 41 -8.32 -15.67 -15.12
CA MET A 41 -6.88 -15.46 -15.21
C MET A 41 -6.12 -16.74 -14.86
N ILE A 42 -6.54 -17.45 -13.81
CA ILE A 42 -5.94 -18.72 -13.41
C ILE A 42 -6.11 -19.76 -14.54
N MET A 43 -7.34 -19.94 -15.04
CA MET A 43 -7.63 -20.87 -16.14
C MET A 43 -6.80 -20.55 -17.39
N ALA A 44 -6.72 -19.29 -17.77
CA ALA A 44 -5.94 -18.88 -18.93
C ALA A 44 -4.42 -19.05 -18.71
N GLY A 45 -3.91 -18.80 -17.50
CA GLY A 45 -2.51 -19.07 -17.18
C GLY A 45 -2.18 -20.56 -17.25
N LEU A 46 -3.03 -21.41 -16.68
CA LEU A 46 -2.86 -22.86 -16.72
C LEU A 46 -2.92 -23.43 -18.14
N GLU A 47 -3.76 -22.87 -19.01
CA GLU A 47 -3.97 -23.36 -20.36
C GLU A 47 -2.98 -22.78 -21.38
N LEU A 48 -2.61 -21.51 -21.24
CA LEU A 48 -1.85 -20.79 -22.29
C LEU A 48 -0.35 -20.67 -21.99
N TYR A 49 0.09 -20.82 -20.76
CA TYR A 49 1.49 -20.60 -20.37
C TYR A 49 2.23 -21.93 -20.09
N GLY A 50 3.49 -22.00 -20.51
CA GLY A 50 4.40 -23.13 -20.31
C GLY A 50 4.46 -24.12 -21.48
N GLU A 51 5.59 -24.82 -21.59
CA GLU A 51 5.84 -25.78 -22.69
C GLU A 51 5.02 -27.08 -22.53
N ASN A 52 4.98 -27.63 -21.31
CA ASN A 52 4.27 -28.86 -21.01
C ASN A 52 2.97 -28.60 -20.25
N ARG A 53 1.96 -28.12 -20.97
CA ARG A 53 0.66 -27.73 -20.38
C ARG A 53 -0.14 -28.90 -19.78
N LYS A 54 0.22 -30.14 -20.14
CA LYS A 54 -0.41 -31.38 -19.62
C LYS A 54 0.23 -31.88 -18.34
N GLU A 55 1.36 -31.32 -17.95
CA GLU A 55 2.01 -31.66 -16.69
C GLU A 55 1.22 -31.12 -15.51
N LEU A 56 0.85 -32.01 -14.59
CA LEU A 56 0.04 -31.69 -13.41
C LEU A 56 0.83 -31.77 -12.09
N SER A 57 2.17 -31.76 -12.17
CA SER A 57 2.96 -31.61 -10.94
C SER A 57 2.71 -30.29 -10.27
N ASP A 58 2.79 -30.22 -8.93
CA ASP A 58 2.56 -29.00 -8.16
C ASP A 58 3.49 -27.88 -8.61
N GLU A 59 4.73 -28.21 -8.98
CA GLU A 59 5.72 -27.25 -9.48
C GLU A 59 5.32 -26.66 -10.84
N ALA A 60 4.87 -27.50 -11.76
CA ALA A 60 4.42 -27.07 -13.08
C ALA A 60 3.14 -26.23 -12.99
N ILE A 61 2.23 -26.58 -12.09
CA ILE A 61 1.02 -25.81 -11.81
C ILE A 61 1.40 -24.45 -11.23
N ALA A 62 2.27 -24.39 -10.21
CA ALA A 62 2.68 -23.17 -9.55
C ALA A 62 3.32 -22.14 -10.50
N ARG A 63 4.10 -22.61 -11.50
CA ARG A 63 4.68 -21.72 -12.53
C ARG A 63 3.65 -21.12 -13.48
N ARG A 64 2.51 -21.78 -13.66
CA ARG A 64 1.44 -21.35 -14.57
C ARG A 64 0.36 -20.50 -13.91
N ILE A 65 0.28 -20.52 -12.58
CA ILE A 65 -0.61 -19.61 -11.84
C ILE A 65 -0.11 -18.18 -11.99
N PRO A 66 -0.97 -17.22 -12.41
CA PRO A 66 -0.53 -15.89 -12.81
C PRO A 66 -0.10 -14.97 -11.67
N PHE A 67 -0.33 -15.33 -10.41
CA PHE A 67 0.03 -14.54 -9.21
C PHE A 67 0.22 -15.46 -8.00
N LYS A 68 1.08 -15.03 -7.07
CA LYS A 68 1.37 -15.80 -5.86
C LYS A 68 0.35 -15.56 -4.76
N ASN A 69 -0.02 -14.29 -4.56
CA ASN A 69 -0.94 -13.87 -3.51
C ASN A 69 -2.15 -13.15 -4.10
N VAL A 70 -3.31 -13.32 -3.45
CA VAL A 70 -4.54 -12.60 -3.81
C VAL A 70 -5.02 -11.84 -2.56
N TYR A 71 -4.90 -10.51 -2.61
CA TYR A 71 -5.46 -9.66 -1.59
C TYR A 71 -6.91 -9.31 -1.92
N ILE A 72 -7.84 -9.78 -1.08
CA ILE A 72 -9.26 -9.54 -1.25
C ILE A 72 -9.64 -8.38 -0.35
N HIS A 73 -9.86 -7.19 -0.95
CA HIS A 73 -10.26 -6.00 -0.20
C HIS A 73 -11.76 -5.96 0.05
N GLY A 74 -12.18 -5.25 1.10
CA GLY A 74 -13.58 -4.95 1.37
C GLY A 74 -14.19 -4.01 0.30
N LEU A 75 -15.51 -4.04 0.16
CA LEU A 75 -16.23 -3.11 -0.70
C LEU A 75 -16.50 -1.80 0.02
N ILE A 76 -16.46 -0.70 -0.73
CA ILE A 76 -16.82 0.62 -0.18
C ILE A 76 -18.33 0.74 -0.18
N ARG A 77 -18.91 1.05 0.99
CA ARG A 77 -20.32 1.29 1.22
C ARG A 77 -20.58 2.72 1.68
N ASP A 78 -21.75 3.23 1.40
CA ASP A 78 -22.19 4.52 1.92
C ASP A 78 -22.44 4.46 3.44
N GLU A 79 -22.71 5.60 4.05
CA GLU A 79 -22.98 5.70 5.50
C GLU A 79 -24.18 4.85 5.98
N LYS A 80 -25.08 4.48 5.06
CA LYS A 80 -26.22 3.60 5.33
C LYS A 80 -25.90 2.12 5.10
N GLY A 81 -24.65 1.77 4.82
CA GLY A 81 -24.19 0.41 4.57
C GLY A 81 -24.56 -0.13 3.18
N ARG A 82 -25.07 0.68 2.26
CA ARG A 82 -25.43 0.26 0.90
C ARG A 82 -24.20 0.26 0.00
N LYS A 83 -24.09 -0.72 -0.88
CA LYS A 83 -23.03 -0.76 -1.91
C LYS A 83 -23.10 0.51 -2.76
N MET A 84 -21.97 1.18 -2.94
CA MET A 84 -21.90 2.35 -3.81
C MET A 84 -22.08 1.97 -5.27
N SER A 85 -22.92 2.72 -5.98
CA SER A 85 -23.13 2.55 -7.42
C SER A 85 -23.50 3.87 -8.08
N LYS A 86 -23.14 4.01 -9.35
CA LYS A 86 -23.52 5.19 -10.15
C LYS A 86 -25.05 5.33 -10.30
N SER A 87 -25.75 4.20 -10.42
CA SER A 87 -27.21 4.18 -10.56
C SER A 87 -27.97 4.65 -9.31
N LEU A 88 -27.38 4.49 -8.13
CA LEU A 88 -27.95 4.97 -6.86
C LEU A 88 -27.53 6.41 -6.53
N GLY A 89 -26.58 6.99 -7.29
CA GLY A 89 -26.08 8.33 -7.03
C GLY A 89 -25.36 8.49 -5.67
N ASN A 90 -24.97 7.39 -5.04
CA ASN A 90 -24.33 7.36 -3.72
C ASN A 90 -22.80 7.11 -3.80
N SER A 91 -22.22 7.19 -4.98
CA SER A 91 -20.79 7.06 -5.23
C SER A 91 -20.21 8.44 -5.58
N PRO A 92 -19.47 9.09 -4.68
CA PRO A 92 -18.81 10.34 -5.00
C PRO A 92 -17.76 10.12 -6.10
N ASP A 93 -17.56 11.14 -6.94
CA ASP A 93 -16.50 11.09 -7.95
C ASP A 93 -15.12 11.13 -7.24
N PRO A 94 -14.23 10.17 -7.51
CA PRO A 94 -12.88 10.19 -6.94
C PRO A 94 -12.10 11.46 -7.29
N LEU A 95 -12.33 12.07 -8.45
CA LEU A 95 -11.66 13.31 -8.86
C LEU A 95 -12.12 14.50 -7.99
N ASP A 96 -13.40 14.58 -7.64
CA ASP A 96 -13.93 15.59 -6.73
C ASP A 96 -13.35 15.42 -5.32
N LEU A 97 -13.23 14.17 -4.86
CA LEU A 97 -12.57 13.88 -3.57
C LEU A 97 -11.08 14.26 -3.59
N ILE A 98 -10.38 13.99 -4.68
CA ILE A 98 -8.97 14.39 -4.85
C ILE A 98 -8.84 15.91 -4.87
N ALA A 99 -9.73 16.61 -5.55
CA ALA A 99 -9.73 18.08 -5.56
C ALA A 99 -9.97 18.66 -4.15
N LYS A 100 -10.81 18.01 -3.35
CA LYS A 100 -11.17 18.46 -1.99
C LYS A 100 -10.12 18.10 -0.95
N PHE A 101 -9.60 16.88 -0.95
CA PHE A 101 -8.75 16.31 0.12
C PHE A 101 -7.28 16.13 -0.28
N GLY A 102 -6.95 16.24 -1.56
CA GLY A 102 -5.67 15.82 -2.13
C GLY A 102 -5.60 14.31 -2.36
N ALA A 103 -4.80 13.88 -3.33
CA ALA A 103 -4.65 12.46 -3.66
C ALA A 103 -4.10 11.63 -2.49
N ASP A 104 -3.07 12.14 -1.82
CA ASP A 104 -2.45 11.45 -0.69
C ASP A 104 -3.36 11.41 0.53
N GLY A 105 -4.10 12.51 0.80
CA GLY A 105 -5.08 12.56 1.87
C GLY A 105 -6.22 11.55 1.67
N LEU A 106 -6.73 11.43 0.45
CA LEU A 106 -7.73 10.42 0.10
C LEU A 106 -7.19 8.99 0.27
N ARG A 107 -6.01 8.69 -0.28
CA ARG A 107 -5.40 7.37 -0.20
C ARG A 107 -5.11 6.97 1.25
N PHE A 108 -4.48 7.84 2.02
CA PHE A 108 -4.21 7.59 3.43
C PHE A 108 -5.51 7.40 4.23
N GLY A 109 -6.50 8.26 4.02
CA GLY A 109 -7.78 8.18 4.70
C GLY A 109 -8.52 6.87 4.42
N ILE A 110 -8.54 6.39 3.17
CA ILE A 110 -9.14 5.10 2.81
C ILE A 110 -8.38 3.94 3.48
N CYS A 111 -7.04 3.93 3.41
CA CYS A 111 -6.24 2.88 4.06
C CYS A 111 -6.45 2.86 5.57
N ASN A 112 -6.58 4.04 6.20
CA ASN A 112 -6.78 4.16 7.65
C ASN A 112 -8.11 3.57 8.14
N ILE A 113 -9.12 3.56 7.30
CA ILE A 113 -10.45 3.03 7.63
C ILE A 113 -10.73 1.65 7.04
N ALA A 114 -9.79 1.05 6.31
CA ALA A 114 -9.96 -0.24 5.65
C ALA A 114 -9.71 -1.40 6.63
N PRO A 115 -10.75 -2.03 7.19
CA PRO A 115 -10.58 -3.19 8.05
C PRO A 115 -10.16 -4.40 7.22
N SER A 116 -9.42 -5.31 7.82
CA SER A 116 -9.09 -6.59 7.19
C SER A 116 -10.35 -7.42 6.96
N GLY A 117 -10.61 -7.79 5.70
CA GLY A 117 -11.69 -8.73 5.35
C GLY A 117 -13.12 -8.23 5.52
N SER A 118 -13.33 -6.92 5.75
CA SER A 118 -14.66 -6.33 5.94
C SER A 118 -14.89 -5.14 5.01
N ASP A 119 -16.15 -4.81 4.78
CA ASP A 119 -16.54 -3.66 3.97
C ASP A 119 -16.19 -2.33 4.68
N ILE A 120 -15.89 -1.32 3.87
CA ILE A 120 -15.51 0.01 4.31
C ILE A 120 -16.73 0.92 4.33
N LEU A 121 -17.12 1.44 5.48
CA LEU A 121 -18.12 2.52 5.56
C LEU A 121 -17.43 3.85 5.27
N PHE A 122 -17.70 4.40 4.10
CA PHE A 122 -17.14 5.65 3.64
C PHE A 122 -17.82 6.83 4.31
N SER A 123 -17.03 7.74 4.84
CA SER A 123 -17.48 9.10 5.19
C SER A 123 -16.35 10.10 4.88
N GLU A 124 -16.74 11.30 4.46
CA GLU A 124 -15.77 12.35 4.15
C GLU A 124 -14.97 12.80 5.39
N ASP A 125 -15.58 12.79 6.58
CA ASP A 125 -14.92 13.14 7.83
C ASP A 125 -13.74 12.21 8.14
N ARG A 126 -13.86 10.92 7.80
CA ARG A 126 -12.77 9.96 7.95
C ARG A 126 -11.63 10.20 6.96
N ILE A 127 -11.96 10.66 5.75
CA ILE A 127 -10.94 11.04 4.76
C ILE A 127 -10.21 12.33 5.17
N GLN A 128 -10.91 13.25 5.87
CA GLN A 128 -10.29 14.47 6.39
C GLN A 128 -9.09 14.17 7.33
N ILE A 129 -9.09 13.04 8.05
CA ILE A 129 -7.95 12.60 8.87
C ILE A 129 -6.70 12.46 8.01
N GLY A 130 -6.83 11.84 6.83
CA GLY A 130 -5.70 11.70 5.89
C GLY A 130 -5.16 13.03 5.41
N ARG A 131 -6.04 13.98 5.05
CA ARG A 131 -5.64 15.34 4.67
C ARG A 131 -4.88 16.05 5.80
N ASN A 132 -5.41 15.97 7.02
CA ASN A 132 -4.78 16.61 8.18
C ASN A 132 -3.40 16.02 8.46
N PHE A 133 -3.26 14.69 8.34
CA PHE A 133 -1.99 14.02 8.49
C PHE A 133 -0.96 14.46 7.44
N CYS A 134 -1.34 14.51 6.16
CA CYS A 134 -0.45 14.99 5.09
C CYS A 134 -0.04 16.45 5.31
N ASN A 135 -0.95 17.31 5.79
CA ASN A 135 -0.64 18.69 6.12
C ASN A 135 0.34 18.80 7.33
N LYS A 136 0.16 17.95 8.36
CA LYS A 136 1.09 17.91 9.51
C LYS A 136 2.50 17.50 9.06
N LEU A 137 2.59 16.47 8.19
CA LEU A 137 3.85 16.04 7.56
C LEU A 137 4.55 17.17 6.81
N TRP A 138 3.82 17.86 5.96
CA TRP A 138 4.33 18.98 5.19
C TRP A 138 4.81 20.13 6.08
N ASN A 139 4.03 20.48 7.09
CA ASN A 139 4.36 21.55 8.03
C ASN A 139 5.59 21.21 8.88
N ALA A 140 5.74 19.98 9.35
CA ALA A 140 6.92 19.53 10.06
C ALA A 140 8.19 19.61 9.17
N ALA A 141 8.09 19.19 7.91
CA ALA A 141 9.18 19.33 6.96
C ALA A 141 9.55 20.80 6.70
N ARG A 142 8.56 21.68 6.56
CA ARG A 142 8.79 23.13 6.44
C ARG A 142 9.44 23.72 7.69
N PHE A 143 8.96 23.36 8.87
CA PHE A 143 9.55 23.79 10.13
C PHE A 143 11.03 23.42 10.20
N ARG A 144 11.38 22.18 9.85
CA ARG A 144 12.78 21.74 9.78
C ARG A 144 13.60 22.56 8.77
N GLN A 145 13.06 22.91 7.62
CA GLN A 145 13.74 23.77 6.64
C GLN A 145 14.02 25.18 7.16
N MET A 146 13.09 25.73 7.94
CA MET A 146 13.24 27.07 8.53
C MET A 146 14.26 27.11 9.67
N SER A 147 14.53 25.98 10.33
CA SER A 147 15.45 25.88 11.47
C SER A 147 16.93 25.84 11.05
N GLY A 148 17.24 25.88 9.77
CA GLY A 148 18.63 25.96 9.25
C GLY A 148 18.84 25.16 7.97
N PRO A 149 20.04 25.31 7.35
CA PRO A 149 20.34 24.62 6.10
C PRO A 149 20.28 23.11 6.30
N MET A 150 19.56 22.43 5.41
CA MET A 150 19.67 20.98 5.30
C MET A 150 21.00 20.67 4.62
N GLY A 151 21.83 19.87 5.27
CA GLY A 151 23.08 19.38 4.64
C GLY A 151 22.79 18.63 3.34
N ASP A 152 23.85 18.30 2.60
CA ASP A 152 23.71 17.52 1.36
C ASP A 152 23.02 16.17 1.65
N ASN A 153 21.75 16.08 1.26
CA ASN A 153 20.88 14.94 1.50
C ASN A 153 20.93 13.91 0.37
N SER A 154 22.10 13.72 -0.23
CA SER A 154 22.29 12.85 -1.40
C SER A 154 21.92 11.37 -1.18
N SER A 155 21.83 10.91 0.06
CA SER A 155 21.19 9.62 0.39
C SER A 155 20.79 9.53 1.86
N PHE A 156 19.69 8.84 2.14
CA PHE A 156 19.23 8.52 3.50
C PHE A 156 20.30 7.80 4.33
N LYS A 157 21.05 6.88 3.73
CA LYS A 157 22.17 6.19 4.38
C LYS A 157 23.26 7.15 4.84
N ALA A 158 23.58 8.18 4.05
CA ALA A 158 24.58 9.18 4.43
C ALA A 158 24.12 10.04 5.63
N ILE A 159 22.84 10.25 5.83
CA ILE A 159 22.30 11.01 6.96
C ILE A 159 22.43 10.18 8.25
N VAL A 160 22.02 8.93 8.23
CA VAL A 160 22.05 8.06 9.42
C VAL A 160 23.49 7.85 9.92
N HIS A 161 24.48 7.77 9.02
CA HIS A 161 25.88 7.65 9.40
C HIS A 161 26.53 8.95 9.90
N ARG A 162 25.84 10.09 9.83
CA ARG A 162 26.34 11.38 10.34
C ARG A 162 25.88 11.70 11.74
N ILE A 163 24.97 10.93 12.30
CA ILE A 163 24.53 11.11 13.68
C ILE A 163 25.65 10.63 14.59
N ASP A 164 26.23 11.55 15.36
CA ASP A 164 27.18 11.22 16.41
C ASP A 164 26.42 10.83 17.68
N PRO A 165 26.45 9.56 18.09
CA PRO A 165 25.68 9.10 19.24
C PRO A 165 26.10 9.80 20.55
N THR A 166 27.30 10.38 20.61
CA THR A 166 27.82 11.07 21.81
C THR A 166 27.20 12.46 22.01
N LEU A 167 26.54 12.98 20.98
CA LEU A 167 25.84 14.27 21.00
C LEU A 167 24.34 14.10 21.26
N MET A 168 23.82 12.87 21.32
CA MET A 168 22.44 12.57 21.55
C MET A 168 22.11 12.65 23.04
N ASP A 169 21.01 13.31 23.35
CA ASP A 169 20.42 13.32 24.69
C ASP A 169 19.41 12.20 24.89
N ASP A 170 18.77 12.13 26.06
CA ASP A 170 17.79 11.08 26.38
C ASP A 170 16.55 11.16 25.47
N TYR A 171 16.16 12.36 25.00
CA TYR A 171 15.03 12.54 24.09
C TYR A 171 15.36 12.05 22.68
N ASP A 172 16.59 12.29 22.23
CA ASP A 172 17.07 11.77 20.95
C ASP A 172 17.10 10.24 20.95
N HIS A 173 17.60 9.63 22.02
CA HIS A 173 17.59 8.17 22.17
C HIS A 173 16.16 7.62 22.22
N TRP A 174 15.27 8.30 22.94
CA TRP A 174 13.87 7.90 23.03
C TRP A 174 13.17 7.93 21.66
N ILE A 175 13.29 9.02 20.90
CA ILE A 175 12.61 9.10 19.59
C ILE A 175 13.15 8.10 18.57
N VAL A 176 14.45 7.80 18.61
CA VAL A 176 15.04 6.76 17.75
C VAL A 176 14.49 5.39 18.10
N ALA A 177 14.39 5.05 19.39
CA ALA A 177 13.79 3.79 19.83
C ALA A 177 12.31 3.69 19.40
N ARG A 178 11.53 4.78 19.52
CA ARG A 178 10.14 4.85 19.04
C ARG A 178 10.04 4.66 17.52
N LEU A 179 10.98 5.22 16.76
CA LEU A 179 11.05 5.03 15.31
C LEU A 179 11.34 3.57 14.92
N GLU A 180 12.28 2.93 15.62
CA GLU A 180 12.61 1.52 15.41
C GLU A 180 11.39 0.62 15.67
N GLU A 181 10.70 0.83 16.79
CA GLU A 181 9.48 0.12 17.14
C GLU A 181 8.38 0.32 16.08
N ALA A 182 8.09 1.58 15.71
CA ALA A 182 7.10 1.89 14.68
C ALA A 182 7.47 1.27 13.32
N THR A 183 8.75 1.27 12.97
CA THR A 183 9.26 0.66 11.72
C THR A 183 9.04 -0.85 11.72
N ALA A 184 9.31 -1.52 12.83
CA ALA A 184 9.08 -2.96 12.98
C ALA A 184 7.59 -3.31 12.86
N ASP A 185 6.72 -2.55 13.53
CA ASP A 185 5.27 -2.74 13.48
C ASP A 185 4.72 -2.50 12.07
N VAL A 186 5.16 -1.43 11.40
CA VAL A 186 4.79 -1.14 10.00
C VAL A 186 5.22 -2.27 9.07
N ALA A 187 6.45 -2.78 9.22
CA ALA A 187 6.94 -3.90 8.41
C ALA A 187 6.11 -5.18 8.62
N LYS A 188 5.72 -5.47 9.85
CA LYS A 188 4.84 -6.59 10.19
C LYS A 188 3.46 -6.43 9.56
N CYS A 189 2.83 -5.25 9.72
CA CYS A 189 1.54 -4.95 9.13
C CYS A 189 1.58 -5.00 7.60
N PHE A 190 2.67 -4.52 6.99
CA PHE A 190 2.85 -4.57 5.54
C PHE A 190 2.91 -6.01 5.03
N THR A 191 3.66 -6.87 5.70
CA THR A 191 3.76 -8.30 5.36
C THR A 191 2.42 -9.03 5.54
N GLY A 192 1.63 -8.61 6.54
CA GLY A 192 0.29 -9.17 6.82
C GLY A 192 -0.85 -8.55 6.01
N TYR A 193 -0.58 -7.57 5.14
CA TYR A 193 -1.62 -6.80 4.42
C TYR A 193 -2.61 -6.07 5.33
N GLU A 194 -2.17 -5.65 6.51
CA GLU A 194 -2.99 -4.98 7.53
C GLU A 194 -2.88 -3.45 7.35
N LEU A 195 -3.60 -2.89 6.36
CA LEU A 195 -3.46 -1.48 5.95
C LEU A 195 -3.90 -0.48 7.03
N ALA A 196 -5.00 -0.75 7.75
CA ALA A 196 -5.47 0.16 8.79
C ALA A 196 -4.52 0.20 10.00
N PRO A 197 -4.08 -0.92 10.60
CA PRO A 197 -3.04 -0.92 11.61
C PRO A 197 -1.74 -0.25 11.14
N LEU A 198 -1.29 -0.51 9.91
CA LEU A 198 -0.11 0.11 9.33
C LEU A 198 -0.18 1.65 9.35
N THR A 199 -1.29 2.21 8.85
CA THR A 199 -1.47 3.67 8.84
C THR A 199 -1.62 4.24 10.24
N HIS A 200 -2.19 3.46 11.17
CA HIS A 200 -2.31 3.87 12.57
C HIS A 200 -0.95 3.95 13.28
N HIS A 201 -0.06 2.98 13.07
CA HIS A 201 1.31 3.03 13.60
C HIS A 201 2.09 4.23 13.07
N ILE A 202 2.01 4.49 11.75
CA ILE A 202 2.64 5.68 11.14
C ILE A 202 2.06 6.97 11.73
N TYR A 203 0.74 7.04 11.86
CA TYR A 203 0.06 8.22 12.39
C TYR A 203 0.46 8.49 13.85
N SER A 204 0.41 7.46 14.70
CA SER A 204 0.72 7.57 16.12
C SER A 204 2.16 8.01 16.34
N PHE A 205 3.12 7.35 15.70
CA PHE A 205 4.52 7.74 15.80
C PHE A 205 4.74 9.18 15.32
N PHE A 206 4.29 9.49 14.10
CA PHE A 206 4.63 10.79 13.52
C PHE A 206 3.89 11.95 14.19
N TRP A 207 2.60 11.78 14.46
CA TRP A 207 1.81 12.86 15.08
C TRP A 207 2.14 13.01 16.56
N SER A 208 1.99 11.93 17.33
CA SER A 208 2.12 12.01 18.78
C SER A 208 3.58 12.00 19.26
N ASP A 209 4.35 10.97 18.89
CA ASP A 209 5.70 10.83 19.43
C ASP A 209 6.64 11.90 18.84
N PHE A 210 6.66 12.02 17.50
CA PHE A 210 7.60 12.94 16.85
C PHE A 210 7.16 14.39 16.91
N CYS A 211 5.92 14.74 16.47
CA CYS A 211 5.52 16.15 16.38
C CYS A 211 5.14 16.73 17.72
N ASP A 212 4.35 16.02 18.55
CA ASP A 212 3.80 16.59 19.78
C ASP A 212 4.75 16.47 20.98
N TRP A 213 5.77 15.60 20.93
CA TRP A 213 6.72 15.45 22.03
C TRP A 213 8.17 15.81 21.67
N TYR A 214 8.69 15.33 20.54
CA TYR A 214 10.10 15.53 20.21
C TYR A 214 10.37 16.88 19.55
N VAL A 215 9.45 17.38 18.70
CA VAL A 215 9.64 18.66 17.98
C VAL A 215 9.23 19.85 18.81
N GLU A 216 8.24 19.77 19.71
CA GLU A 216 7.84 20.83 20.66
C GLU A 216 8.77 20.90 21.87
#